data_16a7e6a1793d6d66ad92c880c4cbf38b
#
_entry.id   16a7e6a1793d6d66ad92c880c4cbf38b
#
_cell.length_a   1.000
_cell.length_b   1.000
_cell.length_c   1.000
_cell.angle_alpha   90.00
_cell.angle_beta   90.00
_cell.angle_gamma   90.00
#
_symmetry.space_group_name_H-M   'P 1'
#
loop_
_entity.id
_entity.type
_entity.pdbx_description
1 polymer ?
#
loop_
_entity_poly.entity_id
_entity_poly.type
_entity_poly.pdbx_seq_one_letter_code
_entity_poly.pdbx_strand_id
1 'polypeptide(L)'
;MSKTLIVMIILLSAASGCTSNSHVYRNQPLVAKVETGMTQDQVRQIGGEPLSVTPRTVELGTCFDYVLTQAGHKQPFNVSFDGNGKVDHTSFLTCAEWSHAQQKARAPGSGTSDMGGGY
;
A
#
# COMPACT_ATOMS: atom_id res chain seq x y z
N MET A 1 13.32 29.01 42.96
CA MET A 1 12.60 29.36 42.24
C MET A 1 12.47 28.87 40.91
N SER A 2 13.28 28.60 40.24
CA SER A 2 13.16 28.20 38.94
C SER A 2 12.94 26.79 38.71
N LYS A 3 12.83 26.04 39.68
CA LYS A 3 12.63 24.68 39.52
C LYS A 3 11.42 24.38 38.77
N THR A 4 10.49 25.18 38.74
CA THR A 4 9.28 24.79 38.07
C THR A 4 9.45 24.67 36.60
N LEU A 5 10.42 25.19 36.06
CA LEU A 5 10.55 25.11 34.69
C LEU A 5 10.79 23.76 34.16
N ILE A 6 11.40 23.00 34.86
CA ILE A 6 11.73 21.70 34.44
C ILE A 6 10.61 20.89 33.98
N VAL A 7 9.54 21.05 34.55
CA VAL A 7 8.48 20.21 34.21
C VAL A 7 8.00 20.25 32.80
N MET A 8 8.16 21.26 32.16
CA MET A 8 7.64 21.36 30.89
C MET A 8 8.15 20.46 29.88
N ILE A 9 9.30 20.20 29.93
CA ILE A 9 9.91 19.42 28.94
C ILE A 9 9.37 18.10 28.64
N ILE A 10 8.90 17.48 29.58
CA ILE A 10 8.47 16.16 29.39
C ILE A 10 7.46 15.91 28.37
N LEU A 11 6.62 16.81 28.18
CA LEU A 11 5.56 16.51 27.31
C LEU A 11 5.80 16.24 25.90
N LEU A 12 6.87 16.61 25.41
CA LEU A 12 7.08 16.40 24.08
C LEU A 12 7.20 15.06 23.56
N SER A 13 7.52 14.18 24.33
CA SER A 13 7.83 12.89 23.83
C SER A 13 6.70 12.13 23.26
N ALA A 14 5.58 12.56 23.34
CA ALA A 14 4.52 11.71 22.94
C ALA A 14 4.26 11.62 21.48
N ALA A 15 4.92 12.23 20.72
CA ALA A 15 4.55 12.21 19.39
C ALA A 15 4.84 11.07 18.56
N SER A 16 5.44 10.12 18.98
CA SER A 16 5.88 9.13 18.18
C SER A 16 4.84 8.33 17.65
N GLY A 17 4.32 8.10 17.04
CA GLY A 17 3.30 7.34 16.74
C GLY A 17 3.40 6.48 15.61
N CYS A 18 2.53 6.52 14.76
CA CYS A 18 2.38 5.62 13.71
C CYS A 18 3.32 5.87 12.62
N THR A 19 3.97 4.89 12.16
CA THR A 19 4.84 4.99 11.01
C THR A 19 4.15 4.29 9.87
N SER A 20 3.93 4.96 8.79
CA SER A 20 3.21 4.36 7.69
C SER A 20 4.09 3.35 6.97
N ASN A 21 3.48 2.43 6.26
CA ASN A 21 4.22 1.46 5.49
C ASN A 21 5.07 2.14 4.42
N SER A 22 4.58 3.19 3.83
CA SER A 22 5.37 3.87 2.81
C SER A 22 6.63 4.47 3.40
N HIS A 23 6.61 4.88 4.64
CA HIS A 23 7.80 5.41 5.28
C HIS A 23 8.78 4.29 5.64
N VAL A 24 8.28 3.21 6.20
CA VAL A 24 9.13 2.12 6.63
C VAL A 24 9.82 1.46 5.45
N TYR A 25 9.09 1.25 4.37
CA TYR A 25 9.60 0.51 3.22
C TYR A 25 10.07 1.41 2.08
N ARG A 26 10.26 2.68 2.34
CA ARG A 26 10.53 3.64 1.27
C ARG A 26 11.82 3.37 0.50
N ASN A 27 12.74 2.64 1.07
CA ASN A 27 13.98 2.32 0.37
C ASN A 27 13.92 1.01 -0.40
N GLN A 28 12.83 0.30 -0.31
CA GLN A 28 12.68 -0.92 -1.09
C GLN A 28 12.55 -0.55 -2.56
N PRO A 29 13.24 -1.25 -3.47
CA PRO A 29 13.21 -0.88 -4.88
C PRO A 29 11.80 -0.78 -5.46
N LEU A 30 10.93 -1.70 -5.10
CA LEU A 30 9.56 -1.64 -5.61
C LEU A 30 8.84 -0.38 -5.18
N VAL A 31 9.07 0.06 -3.96
CA VAL A 31 8.43 1.26 -3.47
C VAL A 31 9.08 2.51 -4.05
N ALA A 32 10.39 2.51 -4.13
CA ALA A 32 11.13 3.70 -4.53
C ALA A 32 11.11 3.95 -6.02
N LYS A 33 11.03 2.90 -6.82
CA LYS A 33 11.28 3.05 -8.25
C LYS A 33 10.11 2.74 -9.15
N VAL A 34 9.12 1.99 -8.72
CA VAL A 34 7.99 1.67 -9.58
C VAL A 34 7.10 2.90 -9.73
N GLU A 35 6.79 3.23 -10.96
CA GLU A 35 5.97 4.40 -11.25
C GLU A 35 4.85 4.04 -12.22
N THR A 36 3.79 4.80 -12.16
CA THR A 36 2.67 4.65 -13.06
C THR A 36 3.16 4.74 -14.51
N GLY A 37 2.68 3.85 -15.33
CA GLY A 37 3.06 3.80 -16.74
C GLY A 37 4.16 2.82 -17.07
N MET A 38 4.82 2.26 -16.06
CA MET A 38 5.85 1.27 -16.32
C MET A 38 5.26 -0.03 -16.83
N THR A 39 6.03 -0.77 -17.62
CA THR A 39 5.58 -2.06 -18.13
C THR A 39 5.84 -3.16 -17.12
N GLN A 40 5.25 -4.32 -17.35
CA GLN A 40 5.49 -5.47 -16.49
C GLN A 40 6.97 -5.85 -16.48
N ASP A 41 7.64 -5.81 -17.62
CA ASP A 41 9.05 -6.14 -17.68
C ASP A 41 9.89 -5.16 -16.86
N GLN A 42 9.56 -3.90 -16.91
CA GLN A 42 10.29 -2.91 -16.11
C GLN A 42 10.12 -3.17 -14.63
N VAL A 43 8.92 -3.55 -14.22
CA VAL A 43 8.67 -3.87 -12.81
C VAL A 43 9.44 -5.12 -12.41
N ARG A 44 9.49 -6.13 -13.27
CA ARG A 44 10.27 -7.33 -12.96
C ARG A 44 11.75 -7.03 -12.84
N GLN A 45 12.26 -6.10 -13.63
CA GLN A 45 13.65 -5.72 -13.50
C GLN A 45 13.94 -5.04 -12.16
N ILE A 46 12.97 -4.33 -11.63
CA ILE A 46 13.14 -3.65 -10.36
C ILE A 46 12.98 -4.61 -9.18
N GLY A 47 11.94 -5.40 -9.19
CA GLY A 47 11.59 -6.21 -8.03
C GLY A 47 11.73 -7.71 -8.17
N GLY A 48 12.14 -8.16 -9.34
CA GLY A 48 12.24 -9.60 -9.60
C GLY A 48 10.88 -10.20 -9.93
N GLU A 49 10.83 -11.50 -9.98
CA GLU A 49 9.57 -12.18 -10.26
C GLU A 49 8.63 -12.05 -9.09
N PRO A 50 7.37 -11.76 -9.34
CA PRO A 50 6.42 -11.68 -8.25
C PRO A 50 6.10 -13.06 -7.70
N LEU A 51 5.54 -13.10 -6.50
CA LEU A 51 5.10 -14.35 -5.93
C LEU A 51 3.97 -14.93 -6.73
N SER A 52 3.10 -14.11 -7.24
CA SER A 52 2.01 -14.58 -8.08
C SER A 52 1.58 -13.48 -9.04
N VAL A 53 0.97 -13.89 -10.12
CA VAL A 53 0.43 -13.01 -11.14
C VAL A 53 -1.01 -13.41 -11.32
N THR A 54 -1.93 -12.49 -11.09
CA THR A 54 -3.34 -12.82 -11.19
C THR A 54 -4.07 -11.77 -12.03
N PRO A 55 -5.15 -12.17 -12.70
CA PRO A 55 -5.94 -11.17 -13.40
C PRO A 55 -6.70 -10.31 -12.41
N ARG A 56 -6.93 -9.09 -12.77
CA ARG A 56 -7.72 -8.20 -11.93
C ARG A 56 -9.18 -8.61 -12.03
N THR A 57 -9.92 -8.40 -10.96
CA THR A 57 -11.31 -8.83 -10.94
C THR A 57 -12.29 -7.72 -11.17
N VAL A 58 -11.95 -6.49 -10.85
CA VAL A 58 -12.88 -5.38 -10.99
C VAL A 58 -12.66 -4.65 -12.31
N GLU A 59 -11.43 -4.53 -12.71
CA GLU A 59 -11.08 -3.86 -13.96
C GLU A 59 -10.16 -4.77 -14.76
N LEU A 60 -10.02 -4.50 -16.02
CA LEU A 60 -9.10 -5.26 -16.84
C LEU A 60 -7.67 -5.03 -16.38
N GLY A 61 -6.86 -6.03 -16.53
CA GLY A 61 -5.45 -5.93 -16.22
C GLY A 61 -4.96 -7.07 -15.38
N THR A 62 -3.77 -6.89 -14.85
CA THR A 62 -3.04 -7.93 -14.14
C THR A 62 -2.50 -7.37 -12.83
N CYS A 63 -2.39 -8.20 -11.84
CA CYS A 63 -1.85 -7.78 -10.55
C CYS A 63 -0.68 -8.68 -10.16
N PHE A 64 0.44 -8.06 -9.80
CA PHE A 64 1.61 -8.77 -9.29
C PHE A 64 1.64 -8.70 -7.78
N ASP A 65 1.79 -9.84 -7.13
CA ASP A 65 1.96 -9.89 -5.68
C ASP A 65 3.43 -10.00 -5.32
N TYR A 66 3.86 -9.13 -4.44
CA TYR A 66 5.21 -9.17 -3.89
C TYR A 66 5.14 -9.16 -2.37
N VAL A 67 6.22 -9.56 -1.73
CA VAL A 67 6.39 -9.39 -0.29
C VAL A 67 7.69 -8.64 -0.07
N LEU A 68 7.60 -7.54 0.64
CA LEU A 68 8.78 -6.76 1.02
C LEU A 68 9.26 -7.24 2.38
N THR A 69 10.56 -7.26 2.56
CA THR A 69 11.15 -7.63 3.85
C THR A 69 12.04 -6.50 4.32
N GLN A 70 11.83 -6.07 5.54
CA GLN A 70 12.60 -4.97 6.10
C GLN A 70 12.77 -5.23 7.59
N ALA A 71 14.00 -5.38 8.04
CA ALA A 71 14.31 -5.57 9.45
C ALA A 71 13.51 -6.71 10.09
N GLY A 72 13.37 -7.80 9.36
CA GLY A 72 12.65 -8.96 9.88
C GLY A 72 11.15 -8.92 9.72
N HIS A 73 10.61 -7.83 9.24
CA HIS A 73 9.17 -7.73 9.02
C HIS A 73 8.85 -7.97 7.55
N LYS A 74 7.69 -8.52 7.31
CA LYS A 74 7.22 -8.76 5.95
C LYS A 74 5.96 -7.98 5.69
N GLN A 75 5.84 -7.47 4.49
CA GLN A 75 4.70 -6.65 4.13
C GLN A 75 4.28 -6.96 2.69
N PRO A 76 3.01 -7.29 2.46
CA PRO A 76 2.56 -7.44 1.09
C PRO A 76 2.64 -6.14 0.32
N PHE A 77 2.89 -6.25 -0.96
CA PHE A 77 2.91 -5.10 -1.83
C PHE A 77 2.44 -5.56 -3.20
N ASN A 78 1.45 -4.90 -3.76
CA ASN A 78 1.00 -5.26 -5.09
C ASN A 78 1.31 -4.17 -6.08
N VAL A 79 1.56 -4.59 -7.32
CA VAL A 79 1.71 -3.68 -8.44
C VAL A 79 0.66 -4.09 -9.45
N SER A 80 -0.27 -3.21 -9.73
CA SER A 80 -1.37 -3.49 -10.61
C SER A 80 -1.17 -2.81 -11.95
N PHE A 81 -1.52 -3.53 -13.02
CA PHE A 81 -1.35 -3.07 -14.39
C PHE A 81 -2.71 -2.98 -15.05
N ASP A 82 -2.90 -1.98 -15.86
CA ASP A 82 -4.16 -1.81 -16.58
C ASP A 82 -4.22 -2.77 -17.78
N GLY A 83 -5.27 -2.66 -18.58
CA GLY A 83 -5.45 -3.53 -19.71
C GLY A 83 -4.39 -3.41 -20.79
N ASN A 84 -3.59 -2.37 -20.75
CA ASN A 84 -2.48 -2.19 -21.68
C ASN A 84 -1.15 -2.66 -21.11
N GLY A 85 -1.16 -3.23 -19.92
CA GLY A 85 0.06 -3.74 -19.31
C GLY A 85 0.91 -2.67 -18.66
N LYS A 86 0.33 -1.55 -18.31
CA LYS A 86 1.07 -0.47 -17.67
C LYS A 86 0.62 -0.30 -16.23
N VAL A 87 1.56 0.01 -15.35
CA VAL A 87 1.25 0.20 -13.93
C VAL A 87 0.25 1.34 -13.78
N ASP A 88 -0.83 1.10 -13.05
CA ASP A 88 -1.77 2.15 -12.71
C ASP A 88 -2.00 2.24 -11.20
N HIS A 89 -1.53 1.29 -10.42
CA HIS A 89 -1.75 1.33 -8.97
C HIS A 89 -0.73 0.46 -8.25
N THR A 90 -0.31 0.90 -7.08
CA THR A 90 0.45 0.07 -6.15
C THR A 90 -0.13 0.28 -4.75
N SER A 91 -0.03 -0.73 -3.91
CA SER A 91 -0.45 -0.57 -2.53
C SER A 91 0.22 -1.61 -1.66
N PHE A 92 0.13 -1.41 -0.35
CA PHE A 92 0.71 -2.34 0.63
C PHE A 92 -0.32 -3.40 1.02
N LEU A 93 -0.94 -3.98 0.02
CA LEU A 93 -1.93 -5.04 0.17
C LEU A 93 -1.57 -6.16 -0.77
N THR A 94 -2.14 -7.34 -0.54
CA THR A 94 -2.06 -8.39 -1.54
C THR A 94 -2.99 -8.04 -2.70
N CYS A 95 -2.80 -8.70 -3.82
CA CYS A 95 -3.72 -8.50 -4.94
C CYS A 95 -5.15 -8.88 -4.56
N ALA A 96 -5.31 -9.92 -3.76
CA ALA A 96 -6.65 -10.33 -3.32
C ALA A 96 -7.29 -9.26 -2.43
N GLU A 97 -6.52 -8.70 -1.51
CA GLU A 97 -7.04 -7.65 -0.64
C GLU A 97 -7.40 -6.41 -1.44
N TRP A 98 -6.57 -6.07 -2.41
CA TRP A 98 -6.84 -4.91 -3.25
C TRP A 98 -8.12 -5.12 -4.07
N SER A 99 -8.28 -6.32 -4.65
CA SER A 99 -9.50 -6.64 -5.39
C SER A 99 -10.72 -6.56 -4.51
N HIS A 100 -10.61 -7.08 -3.29
CA HIS A 100 -11.72 -7.03 -2.37
C HIS A 100 -12.08 -5.60 -2.04
N ALA A 101 -11.10 -4.74 -1.82
CA ALA A 101 -11.35 -3.34 -1.52
C ALA A 101 -12.02 -2.64 -2.69
N GLN A 102 -11.62 -2.96 -3.91
CA GLN A 102 -12.25 -2.37 -5.09
C GLN A 102 -13.69 -2.83 -5.23
N GLN A 103 -13.96 -4.10 -5.02
CA GLN A 103 -15.32 -4.62 -5.11
C GLN A 103 -16.20 -3.96 -4.07
N LYS A 104 -15.68 -3.80 -2.86
CA LYS A 104 -16.45 -3.21 -1.82
C LYS A 104 -16.75 -1.74 -2.13
N ALA A 105 -15.79 -1.03 -2.67
CA ALA A 105 -16.00 0.37 -2.99
C ALA A 105 -17.02 0.57 -4.12
N ARG A 106 -17.14 -0.44 -5.00
CA ARG A 106 -18.05 -0.31 -6.12
C ARG A 106 -19.41 -0.91 -5.87
N ALA A 107 -19.56 -1.68 -4.82
CA ALA A 107 -20.82 -2.37 -4.58
C ALA A 107 -21.92 -1.38 -4.29
N PRO A 108 -23.05 -1.47 -4.95
CA PRO A 108 -24.14 -0.56 -4.70
C PRO A 108 -24.64 -0.73 -3.29
N GLY A 109 -24.84 0.35 -2.62
CA GLY A 109 -25.35 0.28 -1.28
C GLY A 109 -24.38 -0.04 -0.21
N SER A 110 -23.21 -0.44 -0.54
CA SER A 110 -22.31 -0.79 0.51
C SER A 110 -21.72 0.44 1.10
N GLY A 111 -21.54 1.39 0.39
CA GLY A 111 -20.91 2.49 1.00
C GLY A 111 -21.82 3.26 1.82
N THR A 112 -22.90 3.06 1.68
CA THR A 112 -23.71 3.82 2.46
C THR A 112 -24.01 3.29 3.68
N SER A 113 -23.81 2.88 3.67
CA SER A 113 -23.89 2.60 4.44
C SER A 113 -23.34 2.59 5.21
N ASP A 114 -23.39 2.67 5.11
CA ASP A 114 -22.90 2.65 5.55
C ASP A 114 -22.52 3.17 5.95
N MET A 115 -22.86 3.52 5.95
CA MET A 115 -22.67 4.07 6.07
C MET A 115 -22.71 4.42 6.30
N GLY A 116 -23.12 4.32 6.42
CA GLY A 116 -23.41 4.70 6.46
C GLY A 116 -23.61 4.65 6.50
N GLY A 117 -24.10 4.45 6.58
CA GLY A 117 -24.50 4.46 6.43
C GLY A 117 -24.89 4.23 6.30
N GLY A 118 -25.33 4.04 6.38
CA GLY A 118 -25.76 3.90 6.16
C GLY A 118 -26.24 3.90 6.13
N TYR A 119 -26.82 3.93 6.11
CA TYR A 119 -27.30 3.97 6.03
C TYR A 119 -27.52 3.72 6.30
#